data_fd92084b1a006d41b8712556a746b549
#
_entry.id   fd92084b1a006d41b8712556a746b549
#
_cell.length_a   1.000
_cell.length_b   1.000
_cell.length_c   1.000
_cell.angle_alpha   90.00
_cell.angle_beta   90.00
_cell.angle_gamma   90.00
#
_symmetry.space_group_name_H-M   'P 1'
#
loop_
_entity.id
_entity.type
_entity.pdbx_description
1 polymer ?
#
loop_
_entity_poly.entity_id
_entity_poly.type
_entity_poly.pdbx_seq_one_letter_code
_entity_poly.pdbx_strand_id
1 'polypeptide(L)'
;MKLYAIFIAVTLYMLPSLVLSEEPLSITPKGMVLVSGGVYIMGSHKSLIELNPGDIFNTDRHALGPENPAHNVQVDSFYIDTHEVSLGAYMEFVKNNNIRAPLYLNDPNFNNDQQPVVGISWKEAQSYCMWKNGRLPTEAEWEKASRGKRSIDYPWGNEAPDKTRLNFNSEIKKTSPVGSYEAGKSDYEVYDLAGNVSEWVYDWHLPEFYLFSPKKNPMGPKKGHYKVIRGGNWRNNSEDVKLVYRNATIPSIRSKTLGFRCAQSKHVSSSTYPNHS
;
A
#
# COMPACT_ATOMS: atom_id res chain seq x y z
N MET A 1 -6.73 36.09 -83.66
CA MET A 1 -7.24 35.85 -82.29
C MET A 1 -6.57 34.58 -81.73
N LYS A 2 -5.65 34.72 -80.80
CA LYS A 2 -4.99 33.57 -80.15
C LYS A 2 -5.62 33.38 -78.75
N LEU A 3 -6.32 32.26 -78.56
CA LEU A 3 -6.83 31.83 -77.24
C LEU A 3 -5.68 31.29 -76.40
N TYR A 4 -5.46 31.87 -75.22
CA TYR A 4 -4.58 31.32 -74.18
C TYR A 4 -5.45 30.50 -73.24
N ALA A 5 -5.17 29.20 -73.13
CA ALA A 5 -5.74 28.33 -72.09
C ALA A 5 -4.97 28.47 -70.82
N ILE A 6 -5.66 28.88 -69.75
CA ILE A 6 -5.09 28.96 -68.41
C ILE A 6 -5.31 27.60 -67.72
N PHE A 7 -4.21 26.87 -67.45
CA PHE A 7 -4.25 25.67 -66.60
C PHE A 7 -4.15 26.09 -65.12
N ILE A 8 -5.21 25.87 -64.36
CA ILE A 8 -5.16 26.04 -62.93
C ILE A 8 -4.74 24.68 -62.33
N ALA A 9 -3.51 24.63 -61.76
CA ALA A 9 -3.05 23.48 -60.99
C ALA A 9 -3.63 23.52 -59.58
N VAL A 10 -4.53 22.59 -59.27
CA VAL A 10 -5.04 22.42 -57.92
C VAL A 10 -4.08 21.51 -57.16
N THR A 11 -3.33 22.11 -56.26
CA THR A 11 -2.40 21.39 -55.34
C THR A 11 -3.23 20.86 -54.15
N LEU A 12 -3.46 19.55 -54.13
CA LEU A 12 -4.15 18.86 -53.05
C LEU A 12 -3.16 18.69 -51.89
N TYR A 13 -3.31 19.48 -50.83
CA TYR A 13 -2.57 19.28 -49.56
C TYR A 13 -3.16 18.08 -48.83
N MET A 14 -2.46 16.95 -48.79
CA MET A 14 -2.74 15.87 -47.88
C MET A 14 -2.32 16.29 -46.45
N LEU A 15 -3.29 16.52 -45.58
CA LEU A 15 -3.08 16.64 -44.16
C LEU A 15 -2.66 15.27 -43.60
N PRO A 16 -1.60 15.19 -42.79
CA PRO A 16 -1.28 13.94 -42.14
C PRO A 16 -2.39 13.56 -41.18
N SER A 17 -2.99 12.38 -41.37
CA SER A 17 -3.91 11.78 -40.41
C SER A 17 -3.20 11.57 -39.08
N LEU A 18 -3.61 12.33 -38.06
CA LEU A 18 -3.26 12.03 -36.68
C LEU A 18 -3.80 10.63 -36.32
N VAL A 19 -2.95 9.64 -36.32
CA VAL A 19 -3.26 8.35 -35.69
C VAL A 19 -3.19 8.60 -34.19
N LEU A 20 -4.36 8.88 -33.58
CA LEU A 20 -4.53 8.79 -32.14
C LEU A 20 -4.33 7.31 -31.79
N SER A 21 -3.19 6.98 -31.23
CA SER A 21 -3.00 5.68 -30.59
C SER A 21 -3.95 5.62 -29.40
N GLU A 22 -5.07 4.93 -29.54
CA GLU A 22 -5.91 4.55 -28.41
C GLU A 22 -5.04 3.68 -27.47
N GLU A 23 -4.68 4.22 -26.31
CA GLU A 23 -4.12 3.39 -25.25
C GLU A 23 -5.13 2.29 -24.93
N PRO A 24 -4.71 1.03 -24.84
CA PRO A 24 -5.62 -0.05 -24.52
C PRO A 24 -6.27 0.26 -23.17
N LEU A 25 -7.60 0.23 -23.12
CA LEU A 25 -8.39 0.37 -21.90
C LEU A 25 -7.86 -0.61 -20.84
N SER A 26 -7.11 -0.09 -19.87
CA SER A 26 -6.61 -0.93 -18.80
C SER A 26 -7.79 -1.30 -17.90
N ILE A 27 -8.21 -2.56 -17.97
CA ILE A 27 -9.28 -3.08 -17.10
C ILE A 27 -8.75 -3.08 -15.67
N THR A 28 -9.42 -2.33 -14.79
CA THR A 28 -9.11 -2.34 -13.35
C THR A 28 -9.32 -3.76 -12.80
N PRO A 29 -8.33 -4.37 -12.15
CA PRO A 29 -8.49 -5.69 -11.56
C PRO A 29 -9.64 -5.70 -10.54
N LYS A 30 -10.38 -6.81 -10.49
CA LYS A 30 -11.53 -6.93 -9.59
C LYS A 30 -11.11 -6.75 -8.12
N GLY A 31 -11.80 -5.87 -7.39
CA GLY A 31 -11.54 -5.58 -5.98
C GLY A 31 -10.36 -4.65 -5.72
N MET A 32 -9.77 -4.07 -6.76
CA MET A 32 -8.68 -3.11 -6.67
C MET A 32 -9.11 -1.72 -7.12
N VAL A 33 -8.37 -0.71 -6.70
CA VAL A 33 -8.46 0.67 -7.18
C VAL A 33 -7.14 1.11 -7.77
N LEU A 34 -7.21 2.06 -8.72
CA LEU A 34 -6.03 2.68 -9.31
C LEU A 34 -5.53 3.80 -8.39
N VAL A 35 -4.30 3.67 -7.92
CA VAL A 35 -3.56 4.76 -7.27
C VAL A 35 -2.71 5.46 -8.34
N SER A 36 -3.04 6.72 -8.61
CA SER A 36 -2.31 7.53 -9.59
C SER A 36 -0.86 7.75 -9.14
N GLY A 37 0.08 7.54 -10.05
CA GLY A 37 1.50 7.79 -9.83
C GLY A 37 1.81 9.26 -9.51
N GLY A 38 3.07 9.54 -9.23
CA GLY A 38 3.57 10.88 -8.95
C GLY A 38 4.28 11.02 -7.62
N VAL A 39 4.80 12.21 -7.38
CA VAL A 39 5.57 12.55 -6.17
C VAL A 39 4.64 12.81 -4.99
N TYR A 40 5.05 12.34 -3.82
CA TYR A 40 4.44 12.66 -2.54
C TYR A 40 5.52 12.72 -1.44
N ILE A 41 5.19 13.25 -0.28
CA ILE A 41 6.08 13.26 0.89
C ILE A 41 5.82 11.99 1.70
N MET A 42 6.81 11.11 1.77
CA MET A 42 6.81 9.88 2.57
C MET A 42 7.46 10.15 3.92
N GLY A 43 6.90 9.56 4.98
CA GLY A 43 7.44 9.69 6.33
C GLY A 43 6.93 10.91 7.10
N SER A 44 7.64 11.24 8.18
CA SER A 44 7.25 12.27 9.15
C SER A 44 8.25 13.42 9.21
N HIS A 45 7.74 14.64 9.39
CA HIS A 45 8.51 15.85 9.73
C HIS A 45 8.56 16.10 11.23
N LYS A 46 8.60 15.07 12.06
CA LYS A 46 8.71 15.26 13.50
C LYS A 46 9.93 16.12 13.81
N SER A 47 9.68 17.35 14.27
CA SER A 47 10.72 18.32 14.59
C SER A 47 11.39 17.92 15.90
N LEU A 48 12.69 18.19 16.04
CA LEU A 48 13.39 18.10 17.35
C LEU A 48 12.73 18.99 18.42
N ILE A 49 11.95 20.01 18.00
CA ILE A 49 11.22 20.91 18.92
C ILE A 49 9.99 20.20 19.54
N GLU A 50 9.48 19.14 18.93
CA GLU A 50 8.35 18.33 19.45
C GLU A 50 8.82 17.24 20.41
N LEU A 51 10.14 17.05 20.56
CA LEU A 51 10.73 16.15 21.56
C LEU A 51 10.65 16.80 22.95
N ASN A 52 10.37 16.00 23.97
CA ASN A 52 10.45 16.48 25.34
C ASN A 52 11.88 16.99 25.65
N PRO A 53 12.04 17.98 26.55
CA PRO A 53 13.36 18.54 26.88
C PRO A 53 14.42 17.50 27.26
N GLY A 54 14.02 16.32 27.80
CA GLY A 54 14.91 15.19 28.07
C GLY A 54 15.42 14.46 26.83
N ASP A 55 14.70 14.53 25.72
CA ASP A 55 15.04 13.88 24.45
C ASP A 55 16.06 14.71 23.64
N ILE A 56 16.14 16.04 23.90
CA ILE A 56 17.04 16.97 23.17
C ILE A 56 18.51 16.67 23.48
N PHE A 57 18.81 16.10 24.63
CA PHE A 57 20.18 15.72 25.02
C PHE A 57 20.59 14.35 24.48
N ASN A 58 19.63 13.57 23.98
CA ASN A 58 19.89 12.33 23.28
C ASN A 58 20.00 12.63 21.77
N THR A 59 21.18 13.08 21.34
CA THR A 59 21.49 13.38 19.93
C THR A 59 21.48 12.15 19.04
N ASP A 60 20.98 11.04 19.52
CA ASP A 60 20.84 9.81 18.76
C ASP A 60 19.73 10.00 17.72
N ARG A 61 20.07 9.87 16.43
CA ARG A 61 19.12 9.95 15.31
C ARG A 61 17.95 8.95 15.45
N HIS A 62 18.12 7.93 16.27
CA HIS A 62 17.09 6.96 16.66
C HIS A 62 15.97 7.55 17.51
N ALA A 63 16.19 8.70 18.17
CA ALA A 63 15.15 9.38 18.94
C ALA A 63 14.01 9.95 18.07
N LEU A 64 14.23 10.12 16.76
CA LEU A 64 13.23 10.65 15.81
C LEU A 64 12.26 9.59 15.29
N GLY A 65 12.47 8.31 15.60
CA GLY A 65 11.66 7.21 15.04
C GLY A 65 12.05 6.83 13.60
N PRO A 66 11.74 5.59 13.20
CA PRO A 66 12.12 5.05 11.89
C PRO A 66 11.35 5.66 10.70
N GLU A 67 10.30 6.43 10.96
CA GLU A 67 9.53 7.20 9.97
C GLU A 67 10.17 8.53 9.57
N ASN A 68 11.33 8.88 10.12
CA ASN A 68 12.06 10.11 9.84
C ASN A 68 13.33 9.85 9.00
N PRO A 69 13.74 10.83 8.17
CA PRO A 69 13.05 12.09 7.85
C PRO A 69 11.95 11.90 6.81
N ALA A 70 11.01 12.84 6.78
CA ALA A 70 10.13 12.97 5.63
C ALA A 70 10.95 13.32 4.38
N HIS A 71 10.63 12.68 3.26
CA HIS A 71 11.35 12.86 1.99
C HIS A 71 10.45 12.68 0.78
N ASN A 72 10.83 13.28 -0.34
CA ASN A 72 10.09 13.14 -1.59
C ASN A 72 10.30 11.76 -2.20
N VAL A 73 9.20 11.05 -2.46
CA VAL A 73 9.18 9.77 -3.16
C VAL A 73 8.25 9.86 -4.37
N GLN A 74 8.71 9.39 -5.51
CA GLN A 74 7.89 9.18 -6.71
C GLN A 74 7.57 7.70 -6.83
N VAL A 75 6.28 7.37 -6.96
CA VAL A 75 5.83 6.02 -7.34
C VAL A 75 5.10 6.07 -8.68
N ASP A 76 5.25 5.03 -9.48
CA ASP A 76 4.48 4.86 -10.70
C ASP A 76 3.02 4.50 -10.35
N SER A 77 2.08 4.61 -11.29
CA SER A 77 0.69 4.20 -11.04
C SER A 77 0.61 2.69 -10.82
N PHE A 78 -0.21 2.29 -9.86
CA PHE A 78 -0.41 0.89 -9.50
C PHE A 78 -1.86 0.65 -9.07
N TYR A 79 -2.28 -0.60 -9.05
CA TYR A 79 -3.53 -1.03 -8.44
C TYR A 79 -3.27 -1.57 -7.05
N ILE A 80 -4.19 -1.35 -6.12
CA ILE A 80 -4.13 -1.90 -4.76
C ILE A 80 -5.51 -2.43 -4.37
N ASP A 81 -5.56 -3.51 -3.59
CA ASP A 81 -6.82 -4.02 -3.04
C ASP A 81 -7.51 -2.94 -2.21
N THR A 82 -8.83 -2.77 -2.43
CA THR A 82 -9.65 -1.82 -1.67
C THR A 82 -9.71 -2.15 -0.18
N HIS A 83 -9.52 -3.43 0.16
CA HIS A 83 -9.60 -3.96 1.52
C HIS A 83 -8.41 -4.88 1.79
N GLU A 84 -8.19 -5.21 3.05
CA GLU A 84 -7.35 -6.35 3.45
C GLU A 84 -7.89 -7.64 2.82
N VAL A 85 -7.03 -8.62 2.55
CA VAL A 85 -7.45 -9.93 2.05
C VAL A 85 -8.30 -10.62 3.12
N SER A 86 -9.55 -10.95 2.78
CA SER A 86 -10.45 -11.63 3.71
C SER A 86 -10.10 -13.11 3.88
N LEU A 87 -10.52 -13.69 5.01
CA LEU A 87 -10.34 -15.12 5.27
C LEU A 87 -10.97 -15.99 4.18
N GLY A 88 -12.19 -15.66 3.73
CA GLY A 88 -12.87 -16.40 2.67
C GLY A 88 -12.07 -16.41 1.38
N ALA A 89 -11.54 -15.25 0.94
CA ALA A 89 -10.69 -15.15 -0.24
C ALA A 89 -9.37 -15.95 -0.08
N TYR A 90 -8.77 -15.91 1.10
CA TYR A 90 -7.56 -16.67 1.37
C TYR A 90 -7.83 -18.18 1.40
N MET A 91 -8.98 -18.64 1.89
CA MET A 91 -9.34 -20.06 1.92
C MET A 91 -9.57 -20.64 0.52
N GLU A 92 -9.99 -19.83 -0.47
CA GLU A 92 -9.98 -20.24 -1.88
C GLU A 92 -8.56 -20.58 -2.37
N PHE A 93 -7.57 -19.76 -2.02
CA PHE A 93 -6.17 -20.02 -2.32
C PHE A 93 -5.66 -21.31 -1.65
N VAL A 94 -5.96 -21.50 -0.37
CA VAL A 94 -5.62 -22.72 0.38
C VAL A 94 -6.14 -23.97 -0.33
N LYS A 95 -7.43 -23.96 -0.70
CA LYS A 95 -8.09 -25.08 -1.37
C LYS A 95 -7.49 -25.38 -2.75
N ASN A 96 -7.22 -24.33 -3.54
CA ASN A 96 -6.74 -24.50 -4.92
C ASN A 96 -5.25 -24.91 -5.00
N ASN A 97 -4.47 -24.66 -3.97
CA ASN A 97 -3.01 -24.90 -3.98
C ASN A 97 -2.56 -25.96 -2.96
N ASN A 98 -3.49 -26.58 -2.25
CA ASN A 98 -3.23 -27.61 -1.23
C ASN A 98 -2.16 -27.17 -0.21
N ILE A 99 -2.26 -25.94 0.29
CA ILE A 99 -1.33 -25.35 1.25
C ILE A 99 -1.93 -25.33 2.66
N ARG A 100 -1.07 -25.02 3.63
CA ARG A 100 -1.47 -24.96 5.04
C ARG A 100 -2.50 -23.83 5.26
N ALA A 101 -3.56 -24.14 6.02
CA ALA A 101 -4.54 -23.17 6.48
C ALA A 101 -3.93 -22.15 7.48
N PRO A 102 -4.55 -20.96 7.61
CA PRO A 102 -4.16 -19.95 8.59
C PRO A 102 -4.15 -20.50 10.03
N LEU A 103 -3.21 -20.01 10.85
CA LEU A 103 -3.01 -20.53 12.21
C LEU A 103 -4.27 -20.44 13.10
N TYR A 104 -5.08 -19.40 12.92
CA TYR A 104 -6.22 -19.12 13.78
C TYR A 104 -7.57 -19.45 13.14
N LEU A 105 -7.61 -20.31 12.11
CA LEU A 105 -8.82 -20.72 11.42
C LEU A 105 -9.90 -21.29 12.38
N ASN A 106 -9.49 -21.97 13.43
CA ASN A 106 -10.42 -22.58 14.41
C ASN A 106 -10.72 -21.67 15.62
N ASP A 107 -10.19 -20.44 15.66
CA ASP A 107 -10.52 -19.47 16.70
C ASP A 107 -11.80 -18.70 16.32
N PRO A 108 -12.91 -18.80 17.09
CA PRO A 108 -14.19 -18.19 16.73
C PRO A 108 -14.14 -16.66 16.62
N ASN A 109 -13.10 -16.02 17.15
CA ASN A 109 -12.90 -14.58 17.01
C ASN A 109 -12.31 -14.17 15.66
N PHE A 110 -11.73 -15.12 14.88
CA PHE A 110 -10.95 -14.86 13.66
C PHE A 110 -11.31 -15.81 12.51
N ASN A 111 -12.46 -16.46 12.54
CA ASN A 111 -12.86 -17.48 11.56
C ASN A 111 -14.09 -17.09 10.70
N ASN A 112 -14.45 -15.83 10.67
CA ASN A 112 -15.50 -15.35 9.77
C ASN A 112 -14.90 -15.00 8.40
N ASP A 113 -15.51 -15.47 7.32
CA ASP A 113 -15.05 -15.27 5.94
C ASP A 113 -14.87 -13.81 5.54
N GLN A 114 -15.61 -12.89 6.16
CA GLN A 114 -15.52 -11.45 5.89
C GLN A 114 -14.45 -10.74 6.72
N GLN A 115 -13.87 -11.38 7.73
CA GLN A 115 -12.75 -10.79 8.48
C GLN A 115 -11.45 -10.87 7.67
N PRO A 116 -10.44 -9.99 7.92
CA PRO A 116 -9.13 -10.14 7.33
C PRO A 116 -8.49 -11.46 7.74
N VAL A 117 -7.80 -12.11 6.82
CA VAL A 117 -7.01 -13.30 7.17
C VAL A 117 -5.88 -12.91 8.11
N VAL A 118 -5.75 -13.66 9.20
CA VAL A 118 -4.69 -13.50 10.20
C VAL A 118 -3.97 -14.83 10.44
N GLY A 119 -2.82 -14.79 11.10
CA GLY A 119 -2.07 -16.02 11.38
C GLY A 119 -1.37 -16.60 10.16
N ILE A 120 -0.94 -15.73 9.23
CA ILE A 120 -0.14 -16.05 8.04
C ILE A 120 1.21 -15.33 8.11
N SER A 121 2.25 -15.94 7.55
CA SER A 121 3.59 -15.37 7.44
C SER A 121 3.71 -14.45 6.22
N TRP A 122 4.79 -13.64 6.15
CA TRP A 122 5.09 -12.81 5.00
C TRP A 122 5.16 -13.61 3.68
N LYS A 123 5.82 -14.77 3.70
CA LYS A 123 5.96 -15.63 2.51
C LYS A 123 4.60 -16.14 2.02
N GLU A 124 3.70 -16.50 2.92
CA GLU A 124 2.36 -16.95 2.58
C GLU A 124 1.50 -15.83 2.01
N ALA A 125 1.60 -14.62 2.58
CA ALA A 125 0.95 -13.42 2.06
C ALA A 125 1.44 -13.09 0.63
N GLN A 126 2.77 -13.10 0.43
CA GLN A 126 3.37 -12.89 -0.89
C GLN A 126 2.91 -13.97 -1.90
N SER A 127 2.87 -15.24 -1.50
CA SER A 127 2.43 -16.34 -2.36
C SER A 127 0.97 -16.20 -2.79
N TYR A 128 0.08 -15.75 -1.88
CA TYR A 128 -1.31 -15.42 -2.21
C TYR A 128 -1.38 -14.31 -3.26
N CYS A 129 -0.69 -13.20 -3.05
CA CYS A 129 -0.70 -12.10 -4.00
C CYS A 129 -0.17 -12.52 -5.38
N MET A 130 0.87 -13.34 -5.44
CA MET A 130 1.39 -13.91 -6.70
C MET A 130 0.35 -14.80 -7.39
N TRP A 131 -0.39 -15.61 -6.65
CA TRP A 131 -1.48 -16.44 -7.19
C TRP A 131 -2.59 -15.57 -7.80
N LYS A 132 -2.81 -14.36 -7.25
CA LYS A 132 -3.74 -13.35 -7.79
C LYS A 132 -3.12 -12.47 -8.88
N ASN A 133 -1.97 -12.86 -9.47
CA ASN A 133 -1.20 -12.09 -10.45
C ASN A 133 -0.74 -10.71 -9.93
N GLY A 134 -0.52 -10.59 -8.63
CA GLY A 134 -0.05 -9.39 -7.96
C GLY A 134 1.17 -9.66 -7.09
N ARG A 135 1.39 -8.79 -6.15
CA ARG A 135 2.46 -8.82 -5.15
C ARG A 135 2.00 -8.09 -3.90
N LEU A 136 2.75 -8.19 -2.82
CA LEU A 136 2.57 -7.24 -1.71
C LEU A 136 2.90 -5.81 -2.19
N PRO A 137 2.20 -4.77 -1.71
CA PRO A 137 2.57 -3.39 -1.98
C PRO A 137 3.95 -3.11 -1.38
N THR A 138 4.73 -2.23 -2.01
CA THR A 138 5.89 -1.65 -1.32
C THR A 138 5.40 -0.73 -0.20
N GLU A 139 6.25 -0.46 0.77
CA GLU A 139 5.94 0.48 1.85
C GLU A 139 5.53 1.85 1.29
N ALA A 140 6.23 2.33 0.26
CA ALA A 140 5.92 3.59 -0.41
C ALA A 140 4.58 3.58 -1.14
N GLU A 141 4.20 2.48 -1.77
CA GLU A 141 2.88 2.33 -2.41
C GLU A 141 1.77 2.30 -1.36
N TRP A 142 1.97 1.56 -0.28
CA TRP A 142 1.01 1.48 0.82
C TRP A 142 0.77 2.88 1.43
N GLU A 143 1.84 3.62 1.75
CA GLU A 143 1.71 4.96 2.33
C GLU A 143 1.09 5.96 1.36
N LYS A 144 1.41 5.88 0.06
CA LYS A 144 0.75 6.72 -0.96
C LYS A 144 -0.75 6.41 -1.09
N ALA A 145 -1.14 5.15 -1.09
CA ALA A 145 -2.55 4.75 -1.14
C ALA A 145 -3.33 5.25 0.09
N SER A 146 -2.65 5.37 1.23
CA SER A 146 -3.26 5.80 2.49
C SER A 146 -3.42 7.31 2.62
N ARG A 147 -2.45 8.12 2.20
CA ARG A 147 -2.44 9.59 2.40
C ARG A 147 -2.48 10.42 1.13
N GLY A 148 -2.29 9.81 -0.03
CA GLY A 148 -2.24 10.54 -1.29
C GLY A 148 -1.04 11.49 -1.36
N LYS A 149 -1.32 12.76 -1.66
CA LYS A 149 -0.34 13.86 -1.65
C LYS A 149 -0.39 14.69 -0.37
N ARG A 150 -1.31 14.37 0.54
CA ARG A 150 -1.56 15.14 1.76
C ARG A 150 -0.59 14.75 2.87
N SER A 151 -0.21 15.70 3.69
CA SER A 151 0.51 15.45 4.94
C SER A 151 -0.52 15.34 6.08
N ILE A 152 -1.05 14.12 6.27
CA ILE A 152 -2.13 13.81 7.21
C ILE A 152 -1.74 12.61 8.09
N ASP A 153 -2.32 12.55 9.29
CA ASP A 153 -2.05 11.51 10.27
C ASP A 153 -2.83 10.22 10.00
N TYR A 154 -4.06 10.34 9.49
CA TYR A 154 -4.97 9.21 9.23
C TYR A 154 -5.56 9.28 7.82
N PRO A 155 -6.12 8.19 7.26
CA PRO A 155 -6.66 8.19 5.90
C PRO A 155 -7.70 9.27 5.63
N TRP A 156 -8.51 9.64 6.63
CA TRP A 156 -9.55 10.67 6.57
C TRP A 156 -9.05 12.08 6.85
N GLY A 157 -7.84 12.28 7.40
CA GLY A 157 -7.28 13.59 7.75
C GLY A 157 -6.57 13.59 9.11
N ASN A 158 -6.64 14.72 9.83
CA ASN A 158 -5.96 14.90 11.12
C ASN A 158 -6.91 14.85 12.32
N GLU A 159 -8.19 14.59 12.09
CA GLU A 159 -9.15 14.42 13.17
C GLU A 159 -8.84 13.13 13.96
N ALA A 160 -8.97 13.21 15.28
CA ALA A 160 -8.70 12.08 16.17
C ALA A 160 -9.50 10.83 15.76
N PRO A 161 -8.89 9.64 15.86
CA PRO A 161 -9.55 8.39 15.53
C PRO A 161 -10.68 8.09 16.53
N ASP A 162 -11.78 7.49 16.00
CA ASP A 162 -12.91 7.05 16.79
C ASP A 162 -13.49 5.75 16.23
N LYS A 163 -14.39 5.12 16.99
CA LYS A 163 -15.02 3.83 16.66
C LYS A 163 -15.87 3.82 15.37
N THR A 164 -16.17 4.95 14.78
CA THR A 164 -16.91 5.04 13.51
C THR A 164 -16.00 4.98 12.30
N ARG A 165 -14.68 5.16 12.51
CA ARG A 165 -13.67 5.26 11.45
C ARG A 165 -12.73 4.07 11.37
N LEU A 166 -12.51 3.36 12.49
CA LEU A 166 -11.59 2.22 12.53
C LEU A 166 -11.83 1.31 13.73
N ASN A 167 -11.26 0.11 13.64
CA ASN A 167 -11.16 -0.83 14.74
C ASN A 167 -9.78 -0.72 15.40
N PHE A 168 -9.72 -0.19 16.61
CA PHE A 168 -8.48 0.04 17.35
C PHE A 168 -8.72 -0.06 18.87
N ASN A 169 -7.71 0.16 19.68
CA ASN A 169 -7.78 0.29 21.14
C ASN A 169 -8.45 -0.88 21.87
N SER A 170 -8.44 -2.09 21.24
CA SER A 170 -9.06 -3.30 21.79
C SER A 170 -10.56 -3.19 22.10
N GLU A 171 -11.29 -2.25 21.50
CA GLU A 171 -12.72 -2.03 21.81
C GLU A 171 -13.58 -3.26 21.55
N ILE A 172 -13.39 -3.92 20.40
CA ILE A 172 -14.14 -5.16 20.07
C ILE A 172 -13.33 -6.45 20.29
N LYS A 173 -12.05 -6.34 20.70
CA LYS A 173 -11.14 -7.45 21.07
C LYS A 173 -10.90 -8.50 19.99
N LYS A 174 -11.21 -8.19 18.74
CA LYS A 174 -11.04 -9.04 17.55
C LYS A 174 -11.00 -8.17 16.31
N THR A 175 -10.78 -8.76 15.13
CA THR A 175 -10.90 -8.06 13.84
C THR A 175 -12.37 -7.78 13.50
N SER A 176 -12.61 -6.69 12.78
CA SER A 176 -13.89 -6.40 12.11
C SER A 176 -13.92 -7.05 10.73
N PRO A 177 -15.10 -7.29 10.13
CA PRO A 177 -15.17 -7.55 8.69
C PRO A 177 -14.47 -6.44 7.89
N VAL A 178 -13.79 -6.81 6.81
CA VAL A 178 -13.08 -5.84 5.96
C VAL A 178 -14.05 -4.80 5.38
N GLY A 179 -13.62 -3.55 5.27
CA GLY A 179 -14.45 -2.46 4.73
C GLY A 179 -15.60 -2.01 5.64
N SER A 180 -15.57 -2.32 6.94
CA SER A 180 -16.65 -1.96 7.87
C SER A 180 -16.75 -0.46 8.15
N TYR A 181 -15.71 0.32 7.85
CA TYR A 181 -15.58 1.72 8.28
C TYR A 181 -15.58 2.67 7.10
N GLU A 182 -16.74 3.03 6.59
CA GLU A 182 -16.89 3.95 5.44
C GLU A 182 -16.22 5.30 5.67
N ALA A 183 -16.29 5.85 6.88
CA ALA A 183 -15.68 7.12 7.25
C ALA A 183 -14.14 7.03 7.46
N GLY A 184 -13.57 5.82 7.41
CA GLY A 184 -12.16 5.53 7.63
C GLY A 184 -11.33 5.36 6.36
N LYS A 185 -11.96 5.41 5.17
CA LYS A 185 -11.28 5.20 3.90
C LYS A 185 -10.42 6.37 3.46
N SER A 186 -9.40 6.10 2.64
CA SER A 186 -8.57 7.14 2.02
C SER A 186 -9.24 7.80 0.81
N ASP A 187 -8.63 8.89 0.29
CA ASP A 187 -9.07 9.55 -0.94
C ASP A 187 -9.08 8.62 -2.18
N TYR A 188 -8.35 7.50 -2.12
CA TYR A 188 -8.36 6.47 -3.16
C TYR A 188 -9.41 5.38 -2.92
N GLU A 189 -10.35 5.58 -1.99
CA GLU A 189 -11.36 4.57 -1.65
C GLU A 189 -10.77 3.27 -1.08
N VAL A 190 -9.63 3.35 -0.40
CA VAL A 190 -8.99 2.20 0.26
C VAL A 190 -9.34 2.21 1.74
N TYR A 191 -9.89 1.10 2.22
CA TYR A 191 -10.40 0.91 3.58
C TYR A 191 -9.34 0.29 4.50
N ASP A 192 -9.56 0.40 5.80
CA ASP A 192 -8.82 -0.28 6.86
C ASP A 192 -7.30 -0.02 6.85
N LEU A 193 -6.85 1.13 6.29
CA LEU A 193 -5.45 1.55 6.29
C LEU A 193 -4.98 2.05 7.67
N ALA A 194 -5.88 2.16 8.63
CA ALA A 194 -5.60 2.45 10.03
C ALA A 194 -6.39 1.48 10.89
N GLY A 195 -5.72 0.73 11.77
CA GLY A 195 -6.38 -0.24 12.66
C GLY A 195 -6.69 -1.58 11.98
N ASN A 196 -7.67 -2.30 12.48
CA ASN A 196 -8.09 -3.65 12.12
C ASN A 196 -6.93 -4.66 12.18
N VAL A 197 -6.11 -4.84 11.13
CA VAL A 197 -4.86 -5.59 11.21
C VAL A 197 -3.69 -4.78 10.68
N SER A 198 -2.52 -4.96 11.28
CA SER A 198 -1.28 -4.51 10.65
C SER A 198 -1.05 -5.28 9.37
N GLU A 199 -0.45 -4.67 8.36
CA GLU A 199 -0.34 -5.25 7.04
C GLU A 199 1.10 -5.50 6.65
N TRP A 200 1.38 -6.73 6.18
CA TRP A 200 2.63 -7.03 5.52
C TRP A 200 2.81 -6.19 4.27
N VAL A 201 4.00 -5.55 4.15
CA VAL A 201 4.43 -4.96 2.88
C VAL A 201 5.67 -5.68 2.33
N TYR A 202 6.07 -5.35 1.12
CA TYR A 202 7.19 -6.04 0.45
C TYR A 202 8.54 -5.82 1.12
N ASP A 203 8.76 -4.63 1.68
CA ASP A 203 10.06 -4.08 2.07
C ASP A 203 10.68 -4.81 3.25
N TRP A 204 12.00 -4.99 3.21
CA TRP A 204 12.79 -5.24 4.40
C TRP A 204 12.89 -3.96 5.23
N HIS A 205 12.92 -4.11 6.54
CA HIS A 205 13.06 -2.98 7.45
C HIS A 205 14.54 -2.67 7.71
N LEU A 206 14.86 -1.38 7.65
CA LEU A 206 16.08 -0.76 8.16
C LEU A 206 15.66 0.61 8.73
N PRO A 207 15.92 0.91 10.02
CA PRO A 207 15.48 2.17 10.64
C PRO A 207 15.92 3.41 9.87
N GLU A 208 17.16 3.44 9.42
CA GLU A 208 17.77 4.58 8.74
C GLU A 208 17.48 4.64 7.24
N PHE A 209 16.65 3.74 6.69
CA PHE A 209 16.45 3.64 5.24
C PHE A 209 15.98 4.94 4.61
N TYR A 210 15.14 5.72 5.30
CA TYR A 210 14.61 6.98 4.78
C TYR A 210 15.68 8.06 4.55
N LEU A 211 16.85 7.96 5.18
CA LEU A 211 17.99 8.89 4.96
C LEU A 211 18.61 8.76 3.57
N PHE A 212 18.48 7.59 2.94
CA PHE A 212 19.12 7.29 1.64
C PHE A 212 18.20 6.52 0.68
N SER A 213 16.90 6.52 0.97
CA SER A 213 15.88 5.88 0.13
C SER A 213 15.96 6.39 -1.32
N PRO A 214 15.88 5.51 -2.32
CA PRO A 214 15.74 5.93 -3.71
C PRO A 214 14.51 6.83 -3.88
N LYS A 215 14.65 7.89 -4.67
CA LYS A 215 13.54 8.83 -4.92
C LYS A 215 12.42 8.23 -5.77
N LYS A 216 12.71 7.21 -6.58
CA LYS A 216 11.72 6.58 -7.47
C LYS A 216 11.52 5.11 -7.10
N ASN A 217 10.26 4.73 -6.88
CA ASN A 217 9.80 3.37 -6.60
C ASN A 217 10.67 2.64 -5.56
N PRO A 218 10.90 3.20 -4.35
CA PRO A 218 11.69 2.52 -3.33
C PRO A 218 11.01 1.19 -2.93
N MET A 219 11.83 0.17 -2.68
CA MET A 219 11.40 -1.19 -2.34
C MET A 219 12.07 -1.68 -1.04
N GLY A 220 12.59 -0.75 -0.23
CA GLY A 220 13.37 -1.10 0.95
C GLY A 220 14.78 -1.60 0.63
N PRO A 221 15.54 -2.01 1.65
CA PRO A 221 16.85 -2.66 1.48
C PRO A 221 16.72 -3.99 0.73
N LYS A 222 17.79 -4.40 0.02
CA LYS A 222 17.81 -5.69 -0.70
C LYS A 222 17.66 -6.91 0.21
N LYS A 223 18.07 -6.81 1.48
CA LYS A 223 18.00 -7.86 2.50
C LYS A 223 17.87 -7.26 3.90
N GLY A 224 17.34 -8.03 4.84
CA GLY A 224 17.16 -7.63 6.23
C GLY A 224 16.77 -8.82 7.10
N HIS A 225 16.54 -8.58 8.39
CA HIS A 225 16.04 -9.56 9.35
C HIS A 225 14.53 -9.44 9.59
N TYR A 226 13.98 -8.24 9.41
CA TYR A 226 12.59 -7.91 9.68
C TYR A 226 11.93 -7.38 8.42
N LYS A 227 10.65 -7.70 8.24
CA LYS A 227 9.78 -7.12 7.22
C LYS A 227 8.96 -5.99 7.81
N VAL A 228 8.79 -4.93 7.04
CA VAL A 228 7.94 -3.80 7.43
C VAL A 228 6.49 -4.25 7.53
N ILE A 229 5.78 -3.74 8.54
CA ILE A 229 4.34 -3.82 8.71
C ILE A 229 3.77 -2.42 8.91
N ARG A 230 2.57 -2.16 8.41
CA ARG A 230 1.96 -0.84 8.38
C ARG A 230 0.53 -0.84 8.93
N GLY A 231 -0.01 0.34 9.24
CA GLY A 231 -1.41 0.59 9.55
C GLY A 231 -1.82 0.42 11.01
N GLY A 232 -1.00 -0.23 11.82
CA GLY A 232 -1.43 -0.62 13.18
C GLY A 232 -2.53 -1.68 13.14
N ASN A 233 -3.13 -2.01 14.28
CA ASN A 233 -4.13 -3.08 14.37
C ASN A 233 -5.14 -2.82 15.49
N TRP A 234 -6.13 -3.69 15.62
CA TRP A 234 -7.23 -3.56 16.58
C TRP A 234 -6.81 -3.43 18.06
N ARG A 235 -5.55 -3.72 18.41
CA ARG A 235 -5.02 -3.54 19.78
C ARG A 235 -4.31 -2.21 20.00
N ASN A 236 -3.87 -1.58 18.92
CA ASN A 236 -3.04 -0.40 18.99
C ASN A 236 -3.85 0.85 19.41
N ASN A 237 -3.15 1.80 20.02
CA ASN A 237 -3.71 3.11 20.37
C ASN A 237 -3.69 4.08 19.17
N SER A 238 -4.11 5.33 19.39
CA SER A 238 -4.19 6.36 18.35
C SER A 238 -2.86 6.68 17.67
N GLU A 239 -1.75 6.63 18.41
CA GLU A 239 -0.42 6.94 17.84
C GLU A 239 0.08 5.83 16.91
N ASP A 240 -0.13 4.57 17.31
CA ASP A 240 0.33 3.40 16.56
C ASP A 240 -0.49 3.11 15.29
N VAL A 241 -1.64 3.74 15.10
CA VAL A 241 -2.47 3.64 13.88
C VAL A 241 -2.30 4.83 12.94
N LYS A 242 -1.38 5.77 13.22
CA LYS A 242 -1.01 6.85 12.30
C LYS A 242 -0.37 6.28 11.03
N LEU A 243 -0.66 6.92 9.90
CA LEU A 243 -0.17 6.50 8.58
C LEU A 243 1.35 6.51 8.45
N VAL A 244 2.03 7.35 9.21
CA VAL A 244 3.50 7.42 9.22
C VAL A 244 4.14 6.36 10.10
N TYR A 245 3.39 5.78 11.04
CA TYR A 245 3.94 4.81 11.99
C TYR A 245 4.51 3.59 11.27
N ARG A 246 5.80 3.34 11.46
CA ARG A 246 6.53 2.21 10.90
C ARG A 246 6.81 1.19 11.98
N ASN A 247 6.45 -0.05 11.71
CA ASN A 247 6.81 -1.17 12.57
C ASN A 247 7.39 -2.31 11.72
N ALA A 248 8.01 -3.29 12.36
CA ALA A 248 8.60 -4.41 11.67
C ALA A 248 8.61 -5.67 12.54
N THR A 249 8.59 -6.83 11.90
CA THR A 249 8.67 -8.11 12.60
C THR A 249 9.34 -9.18 11.74
N ILE A 250 9.73 -10.31 12.36
CA ILE A 250 10.33 -11.43 11.63
C ILE A 250 9.34 -11.99 10.59
N PRO A 251 9.79 -12.30 9.36
CA PRO A 251 8.89 -12.71 8.27
C PRO A 251 8.14 -14.02 8.51
N SER A 252 8.58 -14.84 9.44
CA SER A 252 7.94 -16.11 9.80
C SER A 252 6.85 -16.01 10.85
N ILE A 253 6.68 -14.83 11.49
CA ILE A 253 5.67 -14.64 12.53
C ILE A 253 4.25 -14.84 11.97
N ARG A 254 3.37 -15.37 12.82
CA ARG A 254 1.95 -15.54 12.55
C ARG A 254 1.18 -14.98 13.74
N SER A 255 0.49 -13.88 13.56
CA SER A 255 -0.19 -13.14 14.63
C SER A 255 -1.68 -12.96 14.35
N LYS A 256 -2.48 -12.80 15.41
CA LYS A 256 -3.91 -12.44 15.36
C LYS A 256 -4.14 -10.97 14.97
N THR A 257 -3.07 -10.20 14.85
CA THR A 257 -3.10 -8.77 14.57
C THR A 257 -2.44 -8.41 13.25
N LEU A 258 -2.12 -9.41 12.41
CA LEU A 258 -1.31 -9.23 11.22
C LEU A 258 -1.92 -9.94 10.02
N GLY A 259 -2.27 -9.16 9.01
CA GLY A 259 -2.83 -9.55 7.73
C GLY A 259 -2.06 -8.92 6.57
N PHE A 260 -2.72 -8.68 5.45
CA PHE A 260 -2.12 -8.06 4.25
C PHE A 260 -3.17 -7.67 3.23
N ARG A 261 -2.75 -6.87 2.26
CA ARG A 261 -3.44 -6.62 0.97
C ARG A 261 -2.48 -6.78 -0.18
N CYS A 262 -2.99 -6.91 -1.43
CA CYS A 262 -2.17 -7.04 -2.62
C CYS A 262 -2.15 -5.74 -3.44
N ALA A 263 -1.12 -5.62 -4.27
CA ALA A 263 -0.98 -4.60 -5.29
C ALA A 263 -0.63 -5.23 -6.65
N GLN A 264 -0.90 -4.50 -7.74
CA GLN A 264 -0.48 -4.86 -9.09
C GLN A 264 0.09 -3.64 -9.80
N SER A 265 1.13 -3.82 -10.61
CA SER A 265 1.64 -2.74 -11.46
C SER A 265 0.63 -2.43 -12.57
N LYS A 266 0.41 -1.14 -12.89
CA LYS A 266 -0.50 -0.73 -13.98
C LYS A 266 -0.03 -1.22 -15.35
N HIS A 267 1.31 -1.31 -15.56
CA HIS A 267 1.87 -1.85 -16.80
C HIS A 267 2.52 -3.21 -16.52
N VAL A 268 2.00 -4.25 -17.17
CA VAL A 268 2.70 -5.54 -17.28
C VAL A 268 3.76 -5.38 -18.38
N SER A 269 4.84 -4.64 -18.10
CA SER A 269 6.07 -4.82 -18.85
C SER A 269 6.83 -5.96 -18.18
N SER A 270 7.14 -6.98 -18.97
CA SER A 270 7.87 -8.18 -18.59
C SER A 270 8.92 -7.97 -17.49
N SER A 271 8.75 -8.68 -16.39
CA SER A 271 9.73 -9.10 -15.40
C SER A 271 10.89 -8.15 -15.07
N THR A 272 10.75 -7.42 -13.97
CA THR A 272 11.91 -6.86 -13.25
C THR A 272 11.86 -7.16 -11.75
N TYR A 273 11.09 -8.15 -11.32
CA TYR A 273 11.21 -8.64 -9.94
C TYR A 273 12.20 -9.82 -9.94
N PRO A 274 13.36 -9.70 -9.29
CA PRO A 274 14.25 -10.85 -9.14
C PRO A 274 13.52 -11.91 -8.32
N ASN A 275 13.43 -13.12 -8.88
CA ASN A 275 13.02 -14.30 -8.14
C ASN A 275 14.03 -14.50 -7.01
N HIS A 276 13.65 -14.16 -5.78
CA HIS A 276 14.41 -14.53 -4.60
C HIS A 276 13.88 -15.87 -4.09
N SER A 277 14.58 -16.93 -4.54
CA SER A 277 14.53 -18.25 -3.90
C SER A 277 15.15 -18.21 -2.50
#